data_0da0752637149d4ce4a6e327ebd2e007
#
_entry.id   0da0752637149d4ce4a6e327ebd2e007
#
_cell.length_a   1.000
_cell.length_b   1.000
_cell.length_c   1.000
_cell.angle_alpha   90.00
_cell.angle_beta   90.00
_cell.angle_gamma   90.00
#
_symmetry.space_group_name_H-M   'P 1'
#
loop_
_entity.id
_entity.type
_entity.pdbx_description
1 polymer ?
#
loop_
_entity_poly.entity_id
_entity_poly.type
_entity_poly.pdbx_seq_one_letter_code
_entity_poly.pdbx_strand_id
1 'polypeptide(L)'
;MIFFIKEKQNFKKGFPVFLCFLFVLVVFLSSCNNSEQPTFTNRIASIVYKNCTPCHRSGEAGGYSFVTYEEISKHADLIAAVTKDGYMPPWPADTAYSRFCDEFVLTQSELQALQLWAESGAPLGDENNIPKSPEFFVDSIHEKPDLILKMTKSFFIKGDNADKFMIAKLPYEIAHDTFIRAIEFVPGNRKLLHHMNGHLVSYPEGKKKNVSDGEHLVEMNMDTDQILIYQRLGLQNDDGTFPALTPSVINYLPGVISTVYPEGIGGYRMSKKGAFLLKDLHYGPTPVSDSDQSVIKVYFGNKPPKRPTNELILGTLGVSEVLPPLQIPPDEVSSFSTEITTTEKISLLTVNPHLHLLGKSFKGYAIKPNGDTIPLVRINKWDFRWQYFYTYKKPVIIPKGSRICAEAVFDNTTSNPNNPFSPPRQVGERNTSMRTTDEMFQFIITFLPYRRGDENISLEH
;
A
#
# COMPACT_ATOMS: atom_id res chain seq x y z
N MET A 1 35.36 -62.52 -67.59
CA MET A 1 34.85 -61.95 -68.84
C MET A 1 33.86 -60.83 -68.41
N ILE A 2 34.36 -59.60 -68.50
CA ILE A 2 33.82 -58.42 -67.87
C ILE A 2 33.33 -57.48 -68.96
N PHE A 3 32.07 -57.07 -68.94
CA PHE A 3 31.56 -56.02 -69.81
C PHE A 3 31.33 -54.75 -69.02
N PHE A 4 31.97 -53.64 -69.45
CA PHE A 4 31.72 -52.26 -68.98
C PHE A 4 30.54 -51.70 -69.77
N ILE A 5 29.61 -51.04 -69.00
CA ILE A 5 28.62 -50.17 -69.61
C ILE A 5 28.88 -48.77 -69.04
N LYS A 6 29.07 -47.82 -69.94
CA LYS A 6 29.30 -46.42 -69.71
C LYS A 6 27.94 -45.69 -69.72
N GLU A 7 27.51 -45.11 -68.61
CA GLU A 7 26.32 -44.25 -68.56
C GLU A 7 26.74 -42.78 -68.61
N LYS A 8 26.16 -42.03 -69.54
CA LYS A 8 26.35 -40.57 -69.67
C LYS A 8 25.45 -39.83 -68.71
N GLN A 9 26.02 -39.07 -67.80
CA GLN A 9 25.29 -38.11 -67.01
C GLN A 9 25.05 -36.81 -67.77
N ASN A 10 23.77 -36.47 -67.96
CA ASN A 10 23.32 -35.18 -68.47
C ASN A 10 23.21 -34.18 -67.29
N PHE A 11 24.09 -33.21 -67.21
CA PHE A 11 24.01 -32.07 -66.36
C PHE A 11 22.92 -31.13 -66.89
N LYS A 12 21.73 -31.13 -66.25
CA LYS A 12 20.73 -30.06 -66.42
C LYS A 12 21.02 -28.94 -65.49
N LYS A 13 21.23 -27.74 -66.00
CA LYS A 13 21.40 -26.47 -65.37
C LYS A 13 20.14 -26.14 -64.50
N GLY A 14 20.23 -26.28 -63.18
CA GLY A 14 19.19 -25.84 -62.20
C GLY A 14 19.80 -24.95 -61.14
N PHE A 15 20.29 -23.76 -61.53
CA PHE A 15 21.01 -22.92 -60.62
C PHE A 15 20.65 -21.43 -60.68
N PRO A 16 19.36 -21.04 -60.71
CA PRO A 16 19.09 -19.74 -60.08
C PRO A 16 17.91 -19.70 -59.11
N VAL A 17 17.12 -20.76 -58.92
CA VAL A 17 15.89 -20.66 -58.08
C VAL A 17 16.23 -20.72 -56.58
N PHE A 18 17.29 -21.42 -56.19
CA PHE A 18 17.68 -21.56 -54.77
C PHE A 18 18.29 -20.26 -54.18
N LEU A 19 18.95 -19.45 -55.01
CA LEU A 19 19.52 -18.17 -54.54
C LEU A 19 18.45 -17.10 -54.31
N CYS A 20 17.37 -17.10 -55.11
CA CYS A 20 16.23 -16.20 -54.91
C CYS A 20 15.42 -16.53 -53.65
N PHE A 21 15.29 -17.81 -53.29
CA PHE A 21 14.59 -18.20 -52.05
C PHE A 21 15.38 -17.82 -50.79
N LEU A 22 16.72 -17.91 -50.83
CA LEU A 22 17.56 -17.50 -49.70
C LEU A 22 17.53 -15.97 -49.50
N PHE A 23 17.47 -15.19 -50.59
CA PHE A 23 17.37 -13.72 -50.52
C PHE A 23 16.00 -13.24 -50.01
N VAL A 24 14.91 -13.91 -50.42
CA VAL A 24 13.55 -13.64 -49.91
C VAL A 24 13.42 -14.03 -48.44
N LEU A 25 14.03 -15.14 -47.99
CA LEU A 25 14.03 -15.55 -46.59
C LEU A 25 14.83 -14.58 -45.69
N VAL A 26 15.96 -14.05 -46.17
CA VAL A 26 16.75 -13.05 -45.46
C VAL A 26 16.01 -11.72 -45.37
N VAL A 27 15.25 -11.31 -46.40
CA VAL A 27 14.43 -10.09 -46.38
C VAL A 27 13.22 -10.25 -45.44
N PHE A 28 12.64 -11.45 -45.31
CA PHE A 28 11.55 -11.70 -44.33
C PHE A 28 12.05 -11.79 -42.86
N LEU A 29 13.30 -12.19 -42.64
CA LEU A 29 13.90 -12.20 -41.31
C LEU A 29 14.40 -10.80 -40.88
N SER A 30 14.53 -9.85 -41.81
CA SER A 30 14.86 -8.45 -41.57
C SER A 30 13.62 -7.57 -41.31
N SER A 31 12.42 -8.15 -41.24
CA SER A 31 11.27 -7.48 -40.68
C SER A 31 11.46 -7.39 -39.15
N CYS A 32 12.53 -6.72 -38.74
CA CYS A 32 12.68 -6.20 -37.40
C CYS A 32 11.42 -5.37 -37.12
N ASN A 33 10.68 -5.73 -36.12
CA ASN A 33 9.81 -4.81 -35.45
C ASN A 33 10.59 -3.50 -35.27
N ASN A 34 10.32 -2.49 -36.08
CA ASN A 34 10.70 -1.10 -35.79
C ASN A 34 9.86 -0.70 -34.58
N SER A 35 10.19 -1.22 -33.41
CA SER A 35 9.76 -0.59 -32.18
C SER A 35 10.51 0.73 -32.15
N GLU A 36 9.79 1.79 -32.39
CA GLU A 36 10.32 3.15 -32.31
C GLU A 36 11.11 3.30 -31.02
N GLN A 37 12.34 3.81 -31.11
CA GLN A 37 13.20 3.98 -29.94
C GLN A 37 12.49 4.86 -28.92
N PRO A 38 12.38 4.42 -27.65
CA PRO A 38 11.69 5.21 -26.63
C PRO A 38 12.41 6.53 -26.41
N THR A 39 11.66 7.62 -26.48
CA THR A 39 12.10 8.97 -26.13
C THR A 39 11.23 9.50 -25.01
N PHE A 40 11.65 10.60 -24.39
CA PHE A 40 10.83 11.24 -23.36
C PHE A 40 9.44 11.57 -23.89
N THR A 41 9.37 12.22 -25.06
CA THR A 41 8.11 12.74 -25.62
C THR A 41 7.17 11.64 -26.13
N ASN A 42 7.70 10.55 -26.71
CA ASN A 42 6.83 9.50 -27.27
C ASN A 42 6.37 8.45 -26.24
N ARG A 43 7.12 8.26 -25.13
CA ARG A 43 6.78 7.16 -24.20
C ARG A 43 7.13 7.41 -22.73
N ILE A 44 8.33 7.94 -22.42
CA ILE A 44 8.84 7.95 -21.05
C ILE A 44 8.06 8.89 -20.14
N ALA A 45 7.68 10.08 -20.63
CA ALA A 45 6.89 11.02 -19.86
C ALA A 45 5.60 10.39 -19.32
N SER A 46 4.86 9.65 -20.14
CA SER A 46 3.61 9.01 -19.72
C SER A 46 3.84 7.96 -18.63
N ILE A 47 4.92 7.17 -18.73
CA ILE A 47 5.28 6.17 -17.72
C ILE A 47 5.65 6.84 -16.40
N VAL A 48 6.54 7.84 -16.43
CA VAL A 48 7.04 8.53 -15.23
C VAL A 48 5.94 9.34 -14.57
N TYR A 49 5.16 10.08 -15.35
CA TYR A 49 4.07 10.91 -14.83
C TYR A 49 2.98 10.09 -14.13
N LYS A 50 2.69 8.90 -14.64
CA LYS A 50 1.72 8.00 -14.03
C LYS A 50 2.25 7.31 -12.78
N ASN A 51 3.48 6.79 -12.82
CA ASN A 51 3.95 5.82 -11.83
C ASN A 51 4.97 6.40 -10.82
N CYS A 52 5.61 7.52 -11.13
CA CYS A 52 6.69 8.08 -10.30
C CYS A 52 6.33 9.45 -9.71
N THR A 53 5.86 10.37 -10.56
CA THR A 53 5.59 11.77 -10.19
C THR A 53 4.55 11.93 -9.06
N PRO A 54 3.57 11.03 -8.81
CA PRO A 54 2.70 11.14 -7.63
C PRO A 54 3.45 11.30 -6.31
N CYS A 55 4.61 10.63 -6.16
CA CYS A 55 5.47 10.73 -4.98
C CYS A 55 6.72 11.58 -5.24
N HIS A 56 7.21 11.64 -6.48
CA HIS A 56 8.44 12.33 -6.88
C HIS A 56 8.16 13.71 -7.48
N ARG A 57 7.76 14.64 -6.62
CA ARG A 57 7.57 16.07 -6.95
C ARG A 57 7.83 16.94 -5.72
N SER A 58 7.93 18.24 -5.93
CA SER A 58 8.17 19.18 -4.83
C SER A 58 7.13 19.04 -3.72
N GLY A 59 7.59 18.91 -2.50
CA GLY A 59 6.73 18.80 -1.31
C GLY A 59 6.30 17.38 -0.93
N GLU A 60 6.56 16.37 -1.75
CA GLU A 60 6.21 14.97 -1.51
C GLU A 60 7.41 14.14 -0.99
N ALA A 61 7.14 12.89 -0.60
CA ALA A 61 8.11 12.00 0.06
C ALA A 61 9.25 11.49 -0.84
N GLY A 62 9.15 11.59 -2.15
CA GLY A 62 10.03 10.90 -3.11
C GLY A 62 11.46 11.39 -3.20
N GLY A 63 11.86 12.43 -2.48
CA GLY A 63 13.24 12.94 -2.42
C GLY A 63 13.71 13.66 -3.68
N TYR A 64 13.51 13.10 -4.86
CA TYR A 64 13.78 13.73 -6.17
C TYR A 64 12.49 14.21 -6.81
N SER A 65 12.56 15.29 -7.62
CA SER A 65 11.44 15.72 -8.46
C SER A 65 11.56 15.09 -9.84
N PHE A 66 10.45 14.57 -10.38
CA PHE A 66 10.33 13.97 -11.71
C PHE A 66 9.17 14.60 -12.47
N VAL A 67 9.21 15.92 -12.62
CA VAL A 67 8.17 16.75 -13.24
C VAL A 67 8.57 17.24 -14.62
N THR A 68 9.88 17.52 -14.83
CA THR A 68 10.42 18.00 -16.10
C THR A 68 11.35 16.98 -16.74
N TYR A 69 11.60 17.15 -18.06
CA TYR A 69 12.57 16.30 -18.77
C TYR A 69 13.95 16.37 -18.14
N GLU A 70 14.42 17.55 -17.78
CA GLU A 70 15.74 17.77 -17.21
C GLU A 70 15.90 17.05 -15.86
N GLU A 71 14.88 17.07 -15.02
CA GLU A 71 14.88 16.35 -13.74
C GLU A 71 14.90 14.84 -13.95
N ILE A 72 14.11 14.33 -14.90
CA ILE A 72 13.97 12.90 -15.16
C ILE A 72 15.20 12.35 -15.87
N SER A 73 15.68 13.02 -16.93
CA SER A 73 16.83 12.57 -17.71
C SER A 73 18.13 12.52 -16.90
N LYS A 74 18.31 13.47 -15.98
CA LYS A 74 19.45 13.49 -15.04
C LYS A 74 19.51 12.22 -14.15
N HIS A 75 18.38 11.56 -13.94
CA HIS A 75 18.27 10.37 -13.10
C HIS A 75 17.91 9.10 -13.90
N ALA A 76 18.09 9.11 -15.22
CA ALA A 76 17.67 8.01 -16.08
C ALA A 76 18.26 6.65 -15.67
N ASP A 77 19.57 6.60 -15.41
CA ASP A 77 20.25 5.38 -14.98
C ASP A 77 19.74 4.87 -13.61
N LEU A 78 19.51 5.80 -12.67
CA LEU A 78 18.94 5.47 -11.37
C LEU A 78 17.52 4.91 -11.52
N ILE A 79 16.67 5.58 -12.31
CA ILE A 79 15.29 5.12 -12.59
C ILE A 79 15.32 3.72 -13.21
N ALA A 80 16.18 3.49 -14.20
CA ALA A 80 16.33 2.19 -14.84
C ALA A 80 16.76 1.13 -13.81
N ALA A 81 17.76 1.39 -12.98
CA ALA A 81 18.26 0.44 -11.98
C ALA A 81 17.17 0.08 -10.96
N VAL A 82 16.55 1.07 -10.30
CA VAL A 82 15.57 0.81 -9.21
C VAL A 82 14.27 0.20 -9.71
N THR A 83 13.89 0.44 -10.98
CA THR A 83 12.70 -0.19 -11.57
C THR A 83 12.99 -1.62 -12.02
N LYS A 84 14.18 -1.90 -12.53
CA LYS A 84 14.65 -3.27 -12.87
C LYS A 84 14.69 -4.17 -11.63
N ASP A 85 15.17 -3.64 -10.51
CA ASP A 85 15.27 -4.38 -9.25
C ASP A 85 13.93 -4.49 -8.52
N GLY A 86 12.86 -3.86 -9.04
CA GLY A 86 11.54 -3.84 -8.41
C GLY A 86 11.49 -3.07 -7.09
N TYR A 87 12.48 -2.19 -6.84
CA TYR A 87 12.49 -1.31 -5.68
C TYR A 87 11.50 -0.15 -5.83
N MET A 88 11.33 0.35 -7.07
CA MET A 88 10.38 1.39 -7.45
C MET A 88 9.59 0.99 -8.71
N PRO A 89 8.30 1.33 -8.80
CA PRO A 89 7.44 1.85 -7.73
C PRO A 89 7.28 0.87 -6.56
N PRO A 90 7.01 1.36 -5.33
CA PRO A 90 6.90 0.49 -4.16
C PRO A 90 5.56 -0.26 -4.13
N TRP A 91 5.53 -1.46 -4.67
CA TRP A 91 4.35 -2.32 -4.67
C TRP A 91 4.71 -3.75 -4.27
N PRO A 92 4.61 -4.09 -2.97
CA PRO A 92 5.05 -5.41 -2.48
C PRO A 92 4.18 -6.58 -2.92
N ALA A 93 2.88 -6.37 -3.19
CA ALA A 93 1.96 -7.46 -3.51
C ALA A 93 2.23 -8.06 -4.90
N ASP A 94 2.28 -9.39 -4.93
CA ASP A 94 2.49 -10.17 -6.16
C ASP A 94 1.24 -10.16 -7.05
N THR A 95 1.31 -9.46 -8.17
CA THR A 95 0.21 -9.30 -9.12
C THR A 95 -0.16 -10.58 -9.88
N ALA A 96 0.71 -11.60 -9.88
CA ALA A 96 0.39 -12.91 -10.41
C ALA A 96 -0.45 -13.76 -9.43
N TYR A 97 -0.50 -13.36 -8.16
CA TYR A 97 -1.28 -14.04 -7.13
C TYR A 97 -2.67 -13.42 -6.94
N SER A 98 -2.73 -12.09 -6.84
CA SER A 98 -3.99 -11.32 -6.71
C SER A 98 -3.85 -9.93 -7.34
N ARG A 99 -4.98 -9.34 -7.76
CA ARG A 99 -5.03 -8.02 -8.38
C ARG A 99 -5.86 -7.07 -7.54
N PHE A 100 -5.41 -5.81 -7.46
CA PHE A 100 -6.00 -4.78 -6.61
C PHE A 100 -6.32 -3.50 -7.39
N CYS A 101 -7.04 -2.58 -6.77
CA CYS A 101 -7.13 -1.20 -7.25
C CYS A 101 -5.78 -0.49 -7.10
N ASP A 102 -5.56 0.53 -7.90
CA ASP A 102 -4.45 1.48 -7.78
C ASP A 102 -3.04 0.84 -7.67
N GLU A 103 -2.83 -0.27 -8.39
CA GLU A 103 -1.55 -0.97 -8.43
C GLU A 103 -0.44 -0.09 -9.03
N PHE A 104 0.59 0.19 -8.25
CA PHE A 104 1.81 0.85 -8.72
C PHE A 104 2.78 -0.18 -9.34
N VAL A 105 2.41 -0.73 -10.50
CA VAL A 105 3.18 -1.79 -11.16
C VAL A 105 3.47 -1.41 -12.60
N LEU A 106 4.75 -1.45 -12.96
CA LEU A 106 5.19 -1.28 -14.34
C LEU A 106 4.98 -2.58 -15.12
N THR A 107 4.46 -2.47 -16.33
CA THR A 107 4.42 -3.59 -17.28
C THR A 107 5.83 -3.91 -17.80
N GLN A 108 6.05 -5.13 -18.28
CA GLN A 108 7.34 -5.51 -18.91
C GLN A 108 7.75 -4.57 -20.04
N SER A 109 6.78 -4.10 -20.80
CA SER A 109 6.99 -3.14 -21.88
C SER A 109 7.41 -1.75 -21.38
N GLU A 110 6.88 -1.30 -20.22
CA GLU A 110 7.30 -0.04 -19.58
C GLU A 110 8.70 -0.17 -18.97
N LEU A 111 8.99 -1.29 -18.32
CA LEU A 111 10.33 -1.59 -17.80
C LEU A 111 11.38 -1.58 -18.92
N GLN A 112 11.11 -2.29 -20.03
CA GLN A 112 12.00 -2.30 -21.19
C GLN A 112 12.18 -0.90 -21.79
N ALA A 113 11.12 -0.11 -21.87
CA ALA A 113 11.21 1.26 -22.39
C ALA A 113 12.12 2.14 -21.51
N LEU A 114 11.99 2.07 -20.18
CA LEU A 114 12.86 2.80 -19.24
C LEU A 114 14.32 2.37 -19.37
N GLN A 115 14.60 1.05 -19.49
CA GLN A 115 15.95 0.53 -19.66
C GLN A 115 16.58 1.03 -20.99
N LEU A 116 15.89 0.83 -22.11
CA LEU A 116 16.38 1.25 -23.43
C LEU A 116 16.57 2.77 -23.53
N TRP A 117 15.68 3.53 -22.92
CA TRP A 117 15.78 4.98 -22.88
C TRP A 117 17.03 5.45 -22.12
N ALA A 118 17.31 4.89 -20.96
CA ALA A 118 18.51 5.21 -20.17
C ALA A 118 19.77 4.79 -20.94
N GLU A 119 19.85 3.55 -21.47
CA GLU A 119 20.97 3.01 -22.25
C GLU A 119 21.28 3.85 -23.49
N SER A 120 20.29 4.52 -24.08
CA SER A 120 20.46 5.39 -25.23
C SER A 120 20.77 6.85 -24.90
N GLY A 121 21.09 7.15 -23.66
CA GLY A 121 21.44 8.52 -23.23
C GLY A 121 20.25 9.43 -23.00
N ALA A 122 19.10 8.85 -22.68
CA ALA A 122 17.87 9.53 -22.27
C ALA A 122 17.37 10.60 -23.29
N PRO A 123 17.16 10.24 -24.57
CA PRO A 123 16.79 11.22 -25.60
C PRO A 123 15.45 11.89 -25.31
N LEU A 124 15.38 13.23 -25.58
CA LEU A 124 14.16 14.03 -25.44
C LEU A 124 13.07 13.59 -26.45
N GLY A 125 13.46 13.40 -27.72
CA GLY A 125 12.53 13.19 -28.82
C GLY A 125 12.10 14.52 -29.47
N ASP A 126 10.86 14.60 -29.95
CA ASP A 126 10.35 15.79 -30.62
C ASP A 126 10.05 16.92 -29.62
N GLU A 127 10.82 18.01 -29.69
CA GLU A 127 10.68 19.18 -28.84
C GLU A 127 9.31 19.89 -28.94
N ASN A 128 8.62 19.72 -30.08
CA ASN A 128 7.30 20.32 -30.27
C ASN A 128 6.17 19.53 -29.57
N ASN A 129 6.48 18.32 -29.13
CA ASN A 129 5.52 17.38 -28.51
C ASN A 129 5.86 17.04 -27.05
N ILE A 130 6.49 17.94 -26.31
CA ILE A 130 6.76 17.74 -24.88
C ILE A 130 5.43 17.67 -24.11
N PRO A 131 5.12 16.52 -23.47
CA PRO A 131 3.90 16.39 -22.69
C PRO A 131 3.89 17.36 -21.52
N LYS A 132 2.72 17.98 -21.28
CA LYS A 132 2.55 18.82 -20.08
C LYS A 132 2.74 17.97 -18.83
N SER A 133 3.44 18.53 -17.85
CA SER A 133 3.50 17.94 -16.52
C SER A 133 2.10 17.79 -15.95
N PRO A 134 1.81 16.67 -15.27
CA PRO A 134 0.50 16.47 -14.68
C PRO A 134 0.21 17.50 -13.59
N GLU A 135 -1.03 17.95 -13.55
CA GLU A 135 -1.52 18.76 -12.43
C GLU A 135 -1.91 17.82 -11.30
N PHE A 136 -1.36 18.08 -10.13
CA PHE A 136 -1.68 17.31 -8.93
C PHE A 136 -2.52 18.17 -8.00
N PHE A 137 -3.72 17.72 -7.75
CA PHE A 137 -4.58 18.36 -6.76
C PHE A 137 -4.12 17.93 -5.36
N VAL A 138 -4.15 18.88 -4.43
CA VAL A 138 -3.86 18.62 -3.01
C VAL A 138 -4.93 17.71 -2.41
N ASP A 139 -6.15 17.79 -2.95
CA ASP A 139 -7.34 17.11 -2.47
C ASP A 139 -7.69 15.96 -3.42
N SER A 140 -7.81 14.75 -2.88
CA SER A 140 -8.26 13.57 -3.65
C SER A 140 -9.77 13.59 -3.91
N ILE A 141 -10.53 14.29 -3.07
CA ILE A 141 -11.97 14.45 -3.18
C ILE A 141 -12.30 15.87 -3.65
N HIS A 142 -12.77 16.00 -4.88
CA HIS A 142 -13.06 17.29 -5.52
C HIS A 142 -14.39 17.94 -5.05
N GLU A 143 -14.75 17.76 -3.78
CA GLU A 143 -15.93 18.34 -3.17
C GLU A 143 -15.55 19.19 -1.96
N LYS A 144 -16.43 20.13 -1.60
CA LYS A 144 -16.22 20.91 -0.35
C LYS A 144 -16.48 20.00 0.85
N PRO A 145 -15.53 19.84 1.78
CA PRO A 145 -15.75 19.08 3.01
C PRO A 145 -16.79 19.76 3.90
N ASP A 146 -17.57 18.95 4.61
CA ASP A 146 -18.55 19.42 5.60
C ASP A 146 -17.89 19.79 6.93
N LEU A 147 -16.77 19.14 7.26
CA LEU A 147 -16.00 19.40 8.46
C LEU A 147 -14.50 19.31 8.17
N ILE A 148 -13.76 20.29 8.65
CA ILE A 148 -12.29 20.31 8.59
C ILE A 148 -11.75 20.32 10.02
N LEU A 149 -10.95 19.33 10.37
CA LEU A 149 -10.28 19.22 11.66
C LEU A 149 -8.77 19.28 11.46
N LYS A 150 -8.15 20.25 12.09
CA LYS A 150 -6.70 20.44 12.05
C LYS A 150 -6.09 20.07 13.40
N MET A 151 -4.90 19.47 13.39
CA MET A 151 -4.12 19.30 14.63
C MET A 151 -4.04 20.64 15.37
N THR A 152 -4.39 20.64 16.63
CA THR A 152 -4.47 21.88 17.44
C THR A 152 -3.13 22.55 17.68
N LYS A 153 -2.05 21.75 17.62
CA LYS A 153 -0.66 22.21 17.73
C LYS A 153 0.16 21.62 16.59
N SER A 154 1.10 22.41 16.09
CA SER A 154 2.14 21.89 15.20
C SER A 154 3.09 21.02 16.02
N PHE A 155 3.47 19.88 15.46
CA PHE A 155 4.52 19.03 15.99
C PHE A 155 5.87 19.45 15.42
N PHE A 156 6.83 19.77 16.29
CA PHE A 156 8.20 20.07 15.89
C PHE A 156 9.00 18.76 15.76
N ILE A 157 9.46 18.47 14.55
CA ILE A 157 10.25 17.30 14.21
C ILE A 157 11.71 17.71 14.30
N LYS A 158 12.44 17.16 15.27
CA LYS A 158 13.85 17.45 15.47
C LYS A 158 14.69 16.76 14.42
N GLY A 159 15.66 17.46 13.83
CA GLY A 159 16.63 16.94 12.86
C GLY A 159 17.78 16.15 13.51
N ASP A 160 17.43 15.06 14.19
CA ASP A 160 18.38 14.20 14.91
C ASP A 160 18.54 12.80 14.30
N ASN A 161 18.03 12.61 13.08
CA ASN A 161 18.03 11.33 12.36
C ASN A 161 17.38 10.18 13.14
N ALA A 162 16.36 10.48 13.97
CA ALA A 162 15.58 9.48 14.68
C ALA A 162 14.12 9.50 14.24
N ASP A 163 13.53 8.30 14.17
CA ASP A 163 12.09 8.16 13.97
C ASP A 163 11.30 8.78 15.12
N LYS A 164 10.16 9.40 14.81
CA LYS A 164 9.24 9.96 15.79
C LYS A 164 7.85 9.33 15.59
N PHE A 165 7.24 8.92 16.70
CA PHE A 165 5.89 8.37 16.72
C PHE A 165 5.01 9.20 17.62
N MET A 166 3.92 9.70 17.07
CA MET A 166 3.00 10.58 17.78
C MET A 166 1.57 10.05 17.74
N ILE A 167 0.79 10.40 18.74
CA ILE A 167 -0.67 10.29 18.71
C ILE A 167 -1.25 11.70 18.81
N ALA A 168 -2.10 12.07 17.85
CA ALA A 168 -2.81 13.34 17.89
C ALA A 168 -4.32 13.11 18.06
N LYS A 169 -4.95 13.87 18.97
CA LYS A 169 -6.39 13.93 19.14
C LYS A 169 -6.94 15.17 18.45
N LEU A 170 -7.89 14.98 17.54
CA LEU A 170 -8.64 16.05 16.86
C LEU A 170 -10.09 16.01 17.34
N PRO A 171 -10.42 16.74 18.45
CA PRO A 171 -11.77 16.74 19.01
C PRO A 171 -12.73 17.50 18.09
N TYR A 172 -14.00 17.08 18.12
CA TYR A 172 -15.08 17.76 17.42
C TYR A 172 -16.37 17.78 18.24
N GLU A 173 -17.17 18.81 17.99
CA GLU A 173 -18.58 18.90 18.41
C GLU A 173 -19.39 19.43 17.23
N ILE A 174 -20.44 18.72 16.82
CA ILE A 174 -21.34 19.05 15.71
C ILE A 174 -22.77 19.17 16.20
N ALA A 175 -23.65 19.77 15.40
CA ALA A 175 -25.02 20.10 15.86
C ALA A 175 -25.85 18.86 16.23
N HIS A 176 -25.67 17.76 15.50
CA HIS A 176 -26.39 16.49 15.67
C HIS A 176 -25.57 15.32 15.16
N ASP A 177 -25.94 14.10 15.58
CA ASP A 177 -25.36 12.87 15.02
C ASP A 177 -25.53 12.86 13.49
N THR A 178 -24.49 12.41 12.80
CA THR A 178 -24.47 12.33 11.35
C THR A 178 -23.77 11.04 10.89
N PHE A 179 -23.58 10.89 9.59
CA PHE A 179 -22.87 9.79 8.99
C PHE A 179 -21.70 10.30 8.15
N ILE A 180 -20.57 9.62 8.22
CA ILE A 180 -19.42 9.89 7.40
C ILE A 180 -19.57 9.07 6.12
N ARG A 181 -19.47 9.72 4.96
CA ARG A 181 -19.42 9.11 3.66
C ARG A 181 -17.98 8.88 3.20
N ALA A 182 -17.13 9.86 3.43
CA ALA A 182 -15.71 9.82 3.09
C ALA A 182 -14.89 10.65 4.09
N ILE A 183 -13.62 10.26 4.22
CA ILE A 183 -12.62 10.98 5.02
C ILE A 183 -11.37 11.13 4.17
N GLU A 184 -10.76 12.31 4.21
CA GLU A 184 -9.49 12.59 3.59
C GLU A 184 -8.49 13.07 4.64
N PHE A 185 -7.32 12.45 4.69
CA PHE A 185 -6.21 12.90 5.51
C PHE A 185 -5.24 13.71 4.65
N VAL A 186 -4.92 14.91 5.09
CA VAL A 186 -3.98 15.82 4.41
C VAL A 186 -2.79 16.05 5.34
N PRO A 187 -1.64 15.41 5.09
CA PRO A 187 -0.42 15.67 5.85
C PRO A 187 0.00 17.13 5.74
N GLY A 188 0.40 17.72 6.84
CA GLY A 188 1.04 19.04 6.84
C GLY A 188 2.49 18.97 6.31
N ASN A 189 3.15 17.83 6.52
CA ASN A 189 4.51 17.56 6.04
C ASN A 189 4.58 16.20 5.34
N ARG A 190 4.29 16.18 4.04
CA ARG A 190 4.30 14.96 3.22
C ARG A 190 5.68 14.34 3.02
N LYS A 191 6.75 15.14 3.22
CA LYS A 191 8.13 14.65 3.07
C LYS A 191 8.54 13.73 4.20
N LEU A 192 8.06 13.98 5.41
CA LEU A 192 8.51 13.31 6.61
C LEU A 192 7.49 12.34 7.19
N LEU A 193 6.20 12.49 6.88
CA LEU A 193 5.17 11.58 7.37
C LEU A 193 5.16 10.31 6.52
N HIS A 194 5.58 9.19 7.12
CA HIS A 194 5.63 7.88 6.45
C HIS A 194 4.30 7.15 6.47
N HIS A 195 3.58 7.15 7.60
CA HIS A 195 2.25 6.57 7.70
C HIS A 195 1.47 7.12 8.89
N MET A 196 0.18 6.88 8.86
CA MET A 196 -0.74 7.20 9.93
C MET A 196 -1.92 6.24 9.89
N ASN A 197 -2.39 5.82 11.08
CA ASN A 197 -3.61 5.05 11.26
C ASN A 197 -4.60 5.87 12.07
N GLY A 198 -5.79 6.14 11.54
CA GLY A 198 -6.78 7.00 12.15
C GLY A 198 -7.99 6.24 12.70
N HIS A 199 -8.38 6.55 13.93
CA HIS A 199 -9.54 5.99 14.60
C HIS A 199 -10.59 7.06 14.89
N LEU A 200 -11.86 6.65 15.01
CA LEU A 200 -12.95 7.52 15.43
C LEU A 200 -13.40 7.17 16.84
N VAL A 201 -13.28 8.12 17.74
CA VAL A 201 -13.80 8.05 19.11
C VAL A 201 -15.19 8.70 19.14
N SER A 202 -16.19 7.96 19.64
CA SER A 202 -17.58 8.43 19.71
C SER A 202 -18.06 8.44 21.15
N TYR A 203 -18.53 9.60 21.62
CA TYR A 203 -19.11 9.74 22.96
C TYR A 203 -20.62 9.64 22.89
N PRO A 204 -21.25 8.75 23.68
CA PRO A 204 -22.70 8.76 23.87
C PRO A 204 -23.16 10.08 24.48
N GLU A 205 -24.41 10.45 24.24
CA GLU A 205 -24.98 11.68 24.80
C GLU A 205 -24.85 11.70 26.31
N GLY A 206 -24.41 12.86 26.85
CA GLY A 206 -24.22 13.09 28.30
C GLY A 206 -22.99 12.44 28.92
N LYS A 207 -22.23 11.60 28.17
CA LYS A 207 -21.05 10.90 28.72
C LYS A 207 -19.76 11.73 28.72
N LYS A 208 -19.67 12.77 27.90
CA LYS A 208 -18.51 13.65 27.79
C LYS A 208 -18.97 15.11 27.72
N LYS A 209 -18.64 15.93 28.72
CA LYS A 209 -18.98 17.34 28.72
C LYS A 209 -18.06 18.11 27.79
N ASN A 210 -16.78 17.92 27.93
CA ASN A 210 -15.76 18.64 27.15
C ASN A 210 -14.86 17.66 26.36
N VAL A 211 -15.01 17.60 25.05
CA VAL A 211 -14.21 16.73 24.17
C VAL A 211 -12.76 17.22 24.01
N SER A 212 -12.47 18.46 24.39
CA SER A 212 -11.14 19.06 24.31
C SER A 212 -10.28 18.83 25.53
N ASP A 213 -10.80 18.13 26.58
CA ASP A 213 -10.03 17.83 27.78
C ASP A 213 -8.79 16.97 27.46
N GLY A 214 -7.74 17.19 28.26
CA GLY A 214 -6.47 16.46 28.11
C GLY A 214 -5.54 17.05 27.08
N GLU A 215 -4.47 16.31 26.78
CA GLU A 215 -3.50 16.66 25.77
C GLU A 215 -4.06 16.36 24.37
N HIS A 216 -3.62 17.13 23.37
CA HIS A 216 -4.04 16.91 21.99
C HIS A 216 -2.95 16.27 21.13
N LEU A 217 -1.74 16.18 21.66
CA LEU A 217 -0.58 15.58 21.00
C LEU A 217 0.32 14.94 22.04
N VAL A 218 0.58 13.67 21.91
CA VAL A 218 1.41 12.89 22.85
C VAL A 218 2.43 12.12 22.03
N GLU A 219 3.70 12.22 22.42
CA GLU A 219 4.75 11.37 21.87
C GLU A 219 4.56 9.93 22.38
N MET A 220 4.57 8.98 21.47
CA MET A 220 4.57 7.56 21.82
C MET A 220 5.96 7.16 22.30
N ASN A 221 6.18 7.30 23.61
CA ASN A 221 7.29 6.58 24.22
C ASN A 221 6.88 5.09 24.30
N MET A 222 7.61 4.26 23.63
CA MET A 222 7.33 2.84 23.40
C MET A 222 7.20 1.99 24.67
N ASP A 223 7.63 2.51 25.81
CA ASP A 223 7.49 1.85 27.12
C ASP A 223 6.24 2.30 27.91
N THR A 224 5.47 3.24 27.37
CA THR A 224 4.28 3.76 28.04
C THR A 224 3.06 2.91 27.70
N ASP A 225 2.33 2.47 28.72
CA ASP A 225 1.05 1.78 28.56
C ASP A 225 0.07 2.63 27.72
N GLN A 226 -0.56 2.01 26.73
CA GLN A 226 -1.53 2.65 25.85
C GLN A 226 -2.71 3.29 26.64
N ILE A 227 -3.12 2.66 27.74
CA ILE A 227 -4.18 3.20 28.60
C ILE A 227 -3.75 4.55 29.20
N LEU A 228 -2.50 4.66 29.66
CA LEU A 228 -1.98 5.93 30.19
C LEU A 228 -1.92 7.02 29.11
N ILE A 229 -1.57 6.66 27.88
CA ILE A 229 -1.60 7.61 26.75
C ILE A 229 -3.03 8.08 26.50
N TYR A 230 -4.02 7.18 26.51
CA TYR A 230 -5.42 7.53 26.30
C TYR A 230 -5.97 8.40 27.44
N GLN A 231 -5.52 8.16 28.69
CA GLN A 231 -5.84 9.02 29.83
C GLN A 231 -5.23 10.42 29.65
N ARG A 232 -3.96 10.54 29.29
CA ARG A 232 -3.31 11.83 29.01
C ARG A 232 -4.04 12.60 27.90
N LEU A 233 -4.50 11.91 26.87
CA LEU A 233 -5.31 12.51 25.80
C LEU A 233 -6.74 12.86 26.24
N GLY A 234 -7.13 12.52 27.48
CA GLY A 234 -8.47 12.77 28.00
C GLY A 234 -9.58 12.08 27.23
N LEU A 235 -9.32 10.83 26.72
CA LEU A 235 -10.30 10.09 25.94
C LEU A 235 -11.43 9.48 26.77
N GLN A 236 -11.27 9.35 28.09
CA GLN A 236 -12.29 8.75 28.94
C GLN A 236 -13.59 9.60 28.99
N ASN A 237 -14.69 8.91 29.14
CA ASN A 237 -15.95 9.53 29.58
C ASN A 237 -15.78 10.23 30.92
N ASP A 238 -16.70 11.12 31.29
CA ASP A 238 -16.66 11.83 32.58
C ASP A 238 -16.80 10.88 33.79
N ASP A 239 -17.31 9.67 33.58
CA ASP A 239 -17.42 8.61 34.60
C ASP A 239 -16.18 7.70 34.69
N GLY A 240 -15.13 8.00 33.94
CA GLY A 240 -13.87 7.23 33.89
C GLY A 240 -13.86 6.03 32.97
N THR A 241 -15.00 5.65 32.38
CA THR A 241 -15.05 4.58 31.37
C THR A 241 -14.49 5.04 30.03
N PHE A 242 -14.10 4.11 29.16
CA PHE A 242 -13.66 4.46 27.81
C PHE A 242 -14.85 4.48 26.84
N PRO A 243 -14.87 5.44 25.89
CA PRO A 243 -15.87 5.51 24.85
C PRO A 243 -15.66 4.41 23.79
N ALA A 244 -16.63 4.25 22.89
CA ALA A 244 -16.46 3.42 21.72
C ALA A 244 -15.39 3.97 20.78
N LEU A 245 -14.52 3.08 20.32
CA LEU A 245 -13.48 3.36 19.33
C LEU A 245 -13.78 2.54 18.07
N THR A 246 -13.91 3.23 16.93
CA THR A 246 -13.96 2.58 15.62
C THR A 246 -12.56 2.66 15.02
N PRO A 247 -11.84 1.53 14.88
CA PRO A 247 -10.47 1.53 14.37
C PRO A 247 -10.44 1.78 12.86
N SER A 248 -9.27 2.14 12.36
CA SER A 248 -8.90 2.17 10.93
C SER A 248 -9.91 2.88 10.02
N VAL A 249 -10.56 3.95 10.54
CA VAL A 249 -11.53 4.72 9.73
C VAL A 249 -10.85 5.51 8.62
N ILE A 250 -9.54 5.76 8.74
CA ILE A 250 -8.68 6.35 7.72
C ILE A 250 -7.24 5.92 7.95
N ASN A 251 -6.52 5.68 6.85
CA ASN A 251 -5.10 5.32 6.87
C ASN A 251 -4.36 6.13 5.81
N TYR A 252 -3.09 6.39 6.05
CA TYR A 252 -2.25 7.15 5.15
C TYR A 252 -0.91 6.46 4.91
N LEU A 253 -0.51 6.42 3.64
CA LEU A 253 0.83 6.14 3.15
C LEU A 253 1.15 7.13 2.03
N PRO A 254 2.42 7.51 1.79
CA PRO A 254 2.78 8.37 0.68
C PRO A 254 2.33 7.78 -0.66
N GLY A 255 1.67 8.60 -1.49
CA GLY A 255 1.15 8.19 -2.79
C GLY A 255 -0.14 7.36 -2.77
N VAL A 256 -0.64 6.96 -1.61
CA VAL A 256 -1.89 6.21 -1.49
C VAL A 256 -3.07 7.16 -1.31
N ILE A 257 -4.10 6.97 -2.13
CA ILE A 257 -5.37 7.67 -2.02
C ILE A 257 -6.23 6.95 -0.98
N SER A 258 -6.92 7.70 -0.13
CA SER A 258 -7.87 7.14 0.84
C SER A 258 -8.93 6.30 0.13
N THR A 259 -9.16 5.09 0.60
CA THR A 259 -10.18 4.19 0.03
C THR A 259 -11.58 4.80 0.23
N VAL A 260 -12.26 5.07 -0.88
CA VAL A 260 -13.67 5.44 -0.90
C VAL A 260 -14.45 4.30 -1.53
N TYR A 261 -15.36 3.68 -0.81
CA TYR A 261 -16.19 2.61 -1.39
C TYR A 261 -17.35 3.22 -2.19
N PRO A 262 -17.92 2.45 -3.14
CA PRO A 262 -19.10 2.86 -3.91
C PRO A 262 -20.28 3.25 -3.01
N GLU A 263 -21.20 4.08 -3.53
CA GLU A 263 -22.36 4.55 -2.77
C GLU A 263 -23.14 3.41 -2.12
N GLY A 264 -23.42 3.57 -0.85
CA GLY A 264 -24.17 2.59 -0.03
C GLY A 264 -23.31 1.51 0.65
N ILE A 265 -22.00 1.46 0.38
CA ILE A 265 -21.04 0.59 1.07
C ILE A 265 -20.14 1.45 1.95
N GLY A 266 -19.81 0.93 3.15
CA GLY A 266 -18.97 1.62 4.12
C GLY A 266 -19.63 2.80 4.77
N GLY A 267 -18.80 3.72 5.29
CA GLY A 267 -19.24 4.86 6.07
C GLY A 267 -19.38 4.55 7.57
N TYR A 268 -19.39 5.61 8.36
CA TYR A 268 -19.38 5.50 9.82
C TYR A 268 -20.43 6.41 10.42
N ARG A 269 -21.04 5.96 11.54
CA ARG A 269 -21.83 6.88 12.38
C ARG A 269 -20.87 7.81 13.11
N MET A 270 -21.15 9.11 13.05
CA MET A 270 -20.43 10.15 13.75
C MET A 270 -21.35 10.77 14.80
N SER A 271 -21.03 10.57 16.07
CA SER A 271 -21.79 11.15 17.19
C SER A 271 -21.61 12.66 17.25
N LYS A 272 -22.57 13.36 17.86
CA LYS A 272 -22.50 14.80 18.07
C LYS A 272 -21.18 15.24 18.72
N LYS A 273 -20.62 14.43 19.61
CA LYS A 273 -19.34 14.68 20.31
C LYS A 273 -18.40 13.51 20.05
N GLY A 274 -17.14 13.81 19.74
CA GLY A 274 -16.12 12.80 19.50
C GLY A 274 -14.74 13.38 19.25
N ALA A 275 -13.85 12.52 18.80
CA ALA A 275 -12.53 12.89 18.31
C ALA A 275 -12.06 11.94 17.22
N PHE A 276 -11.31 12.44 16.26
CA PHE A 276 -10.42 11.58 15.49
C PHE A 276 -9.12 11.42 16.25
N LEU A 277 -8.65 10.18 16.35
CA LEU A 277 -7.39 9.83 16.96
C LEU A 277 -6.44 9.42 15.83
N LEU A 278 -5.49 10.29 15.51
CA LEU A 278 -4.42 9.98 14.56
C LEU A 278 -3.36 9.20 15.34
N LYS A 279 -3.40 7.88 15.21
CA LYS A 279 -2.48 6.98 15.85
C LYS A 279 -1.34 6.66 14.89
N ASP A 280 -0.18 6.34 15.44
CA ASP A 280 1.00 5.95 14.69
C ASP A 280 1.40 7.01 13.61
N LEU A 281 1.26 8.30 13.95
CA LEU A 281 1.86 9.35 13.14
C LEU A 281 3.37 9.14 13.15
N HIS A 282 3.85 8.43 12.14
CA HIS A 282 5.26 8.07 12.01
C HIS A 282 5.99 9.05 11.10
N TYR A 283 6.91 9.81 11.70
CA TYR A 283 7.80 10.70 10.96
C TYR A 283 9.17 10.02 10.84
N GLY A 284 9.67 9.91 9.62
CA GLY A 284 10.96 9.32 9.33
C GLY A 284 12.14 10.15 9.81
N PRO A 285 13.32 9.54 9.86
CA PRO A 285 14.54 10.22 10.26
C PRO A 285 14.87 11.35 9.29
N THR A 286 15.27 12.50 9.84
CA THR A 286 15.68 13.67 9.08
C THR A 286 16.88 14.35 9.75
N PRO A 287 17.89 14.84 8.98
CA PRO A 287 18.98 15.65 9.52
C PRO A 287 18.58 17.12 9.71
N VAL A 288 17.42 17.54 9.18
CA VAL A 288 16.96 18.94 9.23
C VAL A 288 15.67 19.00 10.01
N SER A 289 15.62 19.90 10.99
CA SER A 289 14.38 20.13 11.76
C SER A 289 13.29 20.73 10.88
N ASP A 290 12.07 20.27 11.07
CA ASP A 290 10.88 20.71 10.36
C ASP A 290 9.65 20.63 11.29
N SER A 291 8.46 20.84 10.78
CA SER A 291 7.22 20.71 11.55
C SER A 291 6.09 20.13 10.72
N ASP A 292 5.12 19.51 11.40
CA ASP A 292 3.88 19.04 10.80
C ASP A 292 2.66 19.57 11.53
N GLN A 293 1.61 19.86 10.77
CA GLN A 293 0.28 20.15 11.29
C GLN A 293 -0.78 19.61 10.33
N SER A 294 -1.02 18.32 10.43
CA SER A 294 -1.95 17.58 9.57
C SER A 294 -3.42 17.93 9.77
N VAL A 295 -4.23 17.62 8.76
CA VAL A 295 -5.66 17.94 8.68
C VAL A 295 -6.46 16.70 8.30
N ILE A 296 -7.66 16.55 8.85
CA ILE A 296 -8.70 15.65 8.37
C ILE A 296 -9.83 16.47 7.74
N LYS A 297 -10.27 16.09 6.57
CA LYS A 297 -11.48 16.56 5.91
C LYS A 297 -12.54 15.47 5.95
N VAL A 298 -13.73 15.80 6.42
CA VAL A 298 -14.83 14.85 6.57
C VAL A 298 -15.98 15.27 5.68
N TYR A 299 -16.52 14.30 4.95
CA TYR A 299 -17.64 14.46 4.03
C TYR A 299 -18.83 13.68 4.57
N PHE A 300 -19.94 14.39 4.86
CA PHE A 300 -21.09 13.79 5.47
C PHE A 300 -21.98 13.05 4.47
N GLY A 301 -22.64 12.03 4.95
CA GLY A 301 -23.69 11.32 4.25
C GLY A 301 -25.06 11.73 4.73
N ASN A 302 -25.99 11.91 3.80
CA ASN A 302 -27.37 12.32 4.13
C ASN A 302 -28.22 11.18 4.76
N LYS A 303 -27.69 9.96 4.80
CA LYS A 303 -28.38 8.75 5.29
C LYS A 303 -27.39 7.80 5.95
N PRO A 304 -27.87 6.94 6.86
CA PRO A 304 -27.07 5.86 7.40
C PRO A 304 -26.48 5.00 6.26
N PRO A 305 -25.24 4.49 6.41
CA PRO A 305 -24.69 3.55 5.47
C PRO A 305 -25.60 2.32 5.37
N LYS A 306 -26.01 1.98 4.14
CA LYS A 306 -26.88 0.82 3.91
C LYS A 306 -26.17 -0.51 4.22
N ARG A 307 -24.86 -0.51 4.10
CA ARG A 307 -23.98 -1.65 4.27
C ARG A 307 -22.67 -1.21 4.93
N PRO A 308 -22.67 -1.06 6.28
CA PRO A 308 -21.44 -0.77 6.99
C PRO A 308 -20.44 -1.90 6.79
N THR A 309 -19.16 -1.56 6.65
CA THR A 309 -18.07 -2.53 6.61
C THR A 309 -17.83 -3.12 7.99
N ASN A 310 -17.38 -4.38 8.01
CA ASN A 310 -16.84 -5.02 9.19
C ASN A 310 -15.34 -5.21 9.00
N GLU A 311 -14.60 -5.13 10.09
CA GLU A 311 -13.18 -5.43 10.14
C GLU A 311 -12.94 -6.65 11.04
N LEU A 312 -12.01 -7.50 10.64
CA LEU A 312 -11.57 -8.66 11.40
C LEU A 312 -10.05 -8.72 11.34
N ILE A 313 -9.41 -8.90 12.49
CA ILE A 313 -7.96 -9.02 12.63
C ILE A 313 -7.65 -10.46 12.99
N LEU A 314 -6.85 -11.15 12.17
CA LEU A 314 -6.28 -12.44 12.49
C LEU A 314 -4.86 -12.24 13.04
N GLY A 315 -4.46 -13.11 13.96
CA GLY A 315 -3.13 -13.11 14.58
C GLY A 315 -3.00 -12.18 15.77
N THR A 316 -1.87 -11.56 15.93
CA THR A 316 -1.50 -10.74 17.12
C THR A 316 -2.55 -9.69 17.46
N LEU A 317 -3.04 -9.70 18.71
CA LEU A 317 -4.13 -8.85 19.20
C LEU A 317 -5.45 -9.00 18.43
N GLY A 318 -5.58 -10.04 17.64
CA GLY A 318 -6.77 -10.35 16.84
C GLY A 318 -7.65 -11.45 17.47
N VAL A 319 -8.52 -12.02 16.64
CA VAL A 319 -9.49 -13.02 17.05
C VAL A 319 -8.99 -14.46 16.92
N SER A 320 -7.82 -14.68 16.35
CA SER A 320 -7.20 -16.00 16.14
C SER A 320 -5.77 -16.02 16.67
N GLU A 321 -5.33 -17.19 17.13
CA GLU A 321 -3.98 -17.39 17.64
C GLU A 321 -2.94 -17.46 16.52
N VAL A 322 -1.71 -17.07 16.82
CA VAL A 322 -0.54 -17.31 15.97
C VAL A 322 0.08 -18.65 16.34
N LEU A 323 0.30 -19.50 15.36
CA LEU A 323 0.85 -20.85 15.54
C LEU A 323 2.16 -21.05 14.76
N PRO A 324 3.22 -21.52 15.43
CA PRO A 324 3.41 -21.56 16.90
C PRO A 324 3.32 -20.15 17.50
N PRO A 325 3.29 -19.99 18.84
CA PRO A 325 3.33 -18.63 19.45
C PRO A 325 4.47 -17.78 18.88
N LEU A 326 4.19 -16.51 18.58
CA LEU A 326 5.12 -15.61 17.90
C LEU A 326 6.34 -15.30 18.76
N GLN A 327 7.31 -16.17 18.70
CA GLN A 327 8.62 -16.07 19.34
C GLN A 327 9.69 -16.45 18.31
N ILE A 328 10.50 -15.49 17.91
CA ILE A 328 11.48 -15.63 16.84
C ILE A 328 12.86 -15.73 17.48
N PRO A 329 13.49 -16.93 17.49
CA PRO A 329 14.83 -17.11 18.08
C PRO A 329 15.90 -16.28 17.37
N PRO A 330 17.01 -15.94 18.04
CA PRO A 330 18.16 -15.29 17.40
C PRO A 330 18.77 -16.21 16.33
N ASP A 331 19.28 -15.61 15.26
CA ASP A 331 19.97 -16.28 14.14
C ASP A 331 19.15 -17.33 13.39
N GLU A 332 17.80 -17.23 13.45
CA GLU A 332 16.88 -18.12 12.77
C GLU A 332 15.95 -17.41 11.79
N VAL A 333 15.51 -18.17 10.79
CA VAL A 333 14.39 -17.84 9.91
C VAL A 333 13.21 -18.72 10.33
N SER A 334 12.14 -18.11 10.84
CA SER A 334 11.00 -18.80 11.42
C SER A 334 9.72 -18.52 10.65
N SER A 335 8.81 -19.51 10.61
CA SER A 335 7.50 -19.42 9.93
C SER A 335 6.37 -19.56 10.92
N PHE A 336 5.33 -18.75 10.74
CA PHE A 336 4.14 -18.71 11.59
C PHE A 336 2.89 -18.69 10.74
N SER A 337 1.78 -19.16 11.31
CA SER A 337 0.47 -19.15 10.66
C SER A 337 -0.63 -18.73 11.62
N THR A 338 -1.72 -18.24 11.06
CA THR A 338 -2.96 -17.96 11.79
C THR A 338 -4.14 -18.23 10.89
N GLU A 339 -5.26 -18.67 11.44
CA GLU A 339 -6.47 -18.95 10.65
C GLU A 339 -7.76 -18.77 11.43
N ILE A 340 -8.85 -18.52 10.69
CA ILE A 340 -10.21 -18.49 11.24
C ILE A 340 -11.19 -19.11 10.25
N THR A 341 -12.22 -19.77 10.76
CA THR A 341 -13.32 -20.31 9.94
C THR A 341 -14.48 -19.32 9.87
N THR A 342 -14.93 -19.00 8.64
CA THR A 342 -16.05 -18.07 8.42
C THR A 342 -17.37 -18.70 8.87
N THR A 343 -18.13 -17.96 9.70
CA THR A 343 -19.46 -18.40 10.19
C THR A 343 -20.59 -18.05 9.22
N GLU A 344 -20.32 -17.17 8.26
CA GLU A 344 -21.24 -16.74 7.21
C GLU A 344 -20.52 -16.55 5.87
N LYS A 345 -21.28 -16.40 4.78
CA LYS A 345 -20.73 -16.02 3.48
C LYS A 345 -20.43 -14.52 3.48
N ILE A 346 -19.23 -14.12 3.09
CA ILE A 346 -18.78 -12.72 3.11
C ILE A 346 -18.31 -12.24 1.75
N SER A 347 -18.38 -10.94 1.55
CA SER A 347 -17.82 -10.20 0.43
C SER A 347 -16.61 -9.41 0.93
N LEU A 348 -15.41 -9.93 0.70
CA LEU A 348 -14.15 -9.35 1.12
C LEU A 348 -13.80 -8.17 0.20
N LEU A 349 -13.54 -7.01 0.76
CA LEU A 349 -13.26 -5.76 0.04
C LEU A 349 -11.78 -5.41 0.03
N THR A 350 -11.14 -5.46 1.20
CA THR A 350 -9.77 -5.00 1.41
C THR A 350 -9.04 -5.95 2.35
N VAL A 351 -7.76 -6.11 2.12
CA VAL A 351 -6.85 -6.84 3.02
C VAL A 351 -5.64 -5.98 3.34
N ASN A 352 -5.16 -6.07 4.59
CA ASN A 352 -3.96 -5.39 5.04
C ASN A 352 -3.08 -6.37 5.85
N PRO A 353 -2.03 -6.91 5.23
CA PRO A 353 -0.96 -7.61 5.94
C PRO A 353 -0.15 -6.65 6.81
N HIS A 354 0.22 -7.08 8.02
CA HIS A 354 1.03 -6.27 8.92
C HIS A 354 2.06 -7.13 9.66
N LEU A 355 3.33 -6.82 9.45
CA LEU A 355 4.50 -7.34 10.15
C LEU A 355 5.42 -6.17 10.51
N HIS A 356 6.39 -6.37 11.40
CA HIS A 356 7.41 -5.37 11.68
C HIS A 356 8.72 -5.63 10.93
N LEU A 357 9.88 -5.25 11.54
CA LEU A 357 11.17 -5.16 10.86
C LEU A 357 11.78 -6.53 10.47
N LEU A 358 11.47 -7.60 11.22
CA LEU A 358 11.96 -8.93 10.91
C LEU A 358 11.13 -9.65 9.85
N GLY A 359 10.00 -9.09 9.43
CA GLY A 359 9.18 -9.66 8.36
C GLY A 359 9.99 -9.92 7.10
N LYS A 360 9.85 -11.11 6.49
CA LYS A 360 10.51 -11.52 5.25
C LYS A 360 9.53 -11.73 4.12
N SER A 361 8.41 -12.41 4.39
CA SER A 361 7.35 -12.64 3.41
C SER A 361 5.99 -12.84 4.09
N PHE A 362 4.92 -12.62 3.34
CA PHE A 362 3.54 -12.80 3.81
C PHE A 362 2.69 -13.45 2.73
N LYS A 363 1.76 -14.33 3.13
CA LYS A 363 0.79 -14.96 2.23
C LYS A 363 -0.55 -15.12 2.92
N GLY A 364 -1.60 -14.53 2.34
CA GLY A 364 -2.99 -14.68 2.76
C GLY A 364 -3.80 -15.43 1.70
N TYR A 365 -4.65 -16.36 2.13
CA TYR A 365 -5.54 -17.14 1.26
C TYR A 365 -6.75 -17.65 2.02
N ALA A 366 -7.76 -18.12 1.30
CA ALA A 366 -8.88 -18.83 1.93
C ALA A 366 -9.03 -20.23 1.32
N ILE A 367 -9.37 -21.21 2.15
CA ILE A 367 -9.66 -22.58 1.75
C ILE A 367 -11.17 -22.79 1.86
N LYS A 368 -11.83 -23.06 0.74
CA LYS A 368 -13.27 -23.34 0.69
C LYS A 368 -13.59 -24.69 1.35
N PRO A 369 -14.85 -24.95 1.74
CA PRO A 369 -15.25 -26.26 2.28
C PRO A 369 -14.97 -27.46 1.36
N ASN A 370 -14.88 -27.24 0.05
CA ASN A 370 -14.55 -28.28 -0.93
C ASN A 370 -13.04 -28.47 -1.14
N GLY A 371 -12.19 -27.73 -0.41
CA GLY A 371 -10.73 -27.80 -0.49
C GLY A 371 -10.07 -26.82 -1.49
N ASP A 372 -10.83 -26.18 -2.37
CA ASP A 372 -10.28 -25.18 -3.30
C ASP A 372 -9.70 -23.98 -2.55
N THR A 373 -8.62 -23.41 -3.06
CA THR A 373 -7.99 -22.21 -2.52
C THR A 373 -8.41 -20.96 -3.28
N ILE A 374 -8.71 -19.89 -2.55
CA ILE A 374 -8.91 -18.54 -3.06
C ILE A 374 -7.66 -17.72 -2.67
N PRO A 375 -6.85 -17.23 -3.64
CA PRO A 375 -5.72 -16.38 -3.34
C PRO A 375 -6.22 -15.01 -2.86
N LEU A 376 -5.63 -14.48 -1.78
CA LEU A 376 -6.00 -13.18 -1.23
C LEU A 376 -4.86 -12.16 -1.41
N VAL A 377 -3.68 -12.43 -0.86
CA VAL A 377 -2.51 -11.56 -1.03
C VAL A 377 -1.23 -12.38 -0.87
N ARG A 378 -0.19 -12.05 -1.64
CA ARG A 378 1.15 -12.60 -1.45
C ARG A 378 2.18 -11.48 -1.56
N ILE A 379 3.09 -11.42 -0.58
CA ILE A 379 4.22 -10.51 -0.54
C ILE A 379 5.47 -11.37 -0.41
N ASN A 380 6.24 -11.49 -1.50
CA ASN A 380 7.42 -12.34 -1.54
C ASN A 380 8.63 -11.69 -0.86
N LYS A 381 8.67 -10.37 -0.79
CA LYS A 381 9.70 -9.58 -0.12
C LYS A 381 9.01 -8.49 0.70
N TRP A 382 8.95 -8.71 2.01
CA TRP A 382 8.37 -7.75 2.94
C TRP A 382 9.25 -6.50 3.04
N ASP A 383 8.59 -5.34 3.08
CA ASP A 383 9.22 -4.07 3.41
C ASP A 383 8.31 -3.31 4.40
N PHE A 384 8.79 -3.12 5.62
CA PHE A 384 8.04 -2.47 6.70
C PHE A 384 7.52 -1.07 6.34
N ARG A 385 8.16 -0.38 5.41
CA ARG A 385 7.75 0.96 4.97
C ARG A 385 6.46 0.95 4.14
N TRP A 386 6.08 -0.18 3.54
CA TRP A 386 5.01 -0.28 2.54
C TRP A 386 3.92 -1.26 2.97
N GLN A 387 3.10 -0.83 3.93
CA GLN A 387 2.03 -1.64 4.54
C GLN A 387 0.66 -1.22 3.99
N TYR A 388 0.41 -1.57 2.73
CA TYR A 388 -0.78 -1.14 2.01
C TYR A 388 -2.07 -1.80 2.51
N PHE A 389 -3.16 -1.05 2.37
CA PHE A 389 -4.52 -1.56 2.36
C PHE A 389 -4.87 -1.94 0.92
N TYR A 390 -4.82 -3.22 0.61
CA TYR A 390 -5.03 -3.76 -0.73
C TYR A 390 -6.52 -3.93 -0.99
N THR A 391 -7.15 -3.00 -1.69
CA THR A 391 -8.56 -3.07 -2.10
C THR A 391 -8.68 -3.83 -3.41
N TYR A 392 -9.54 -4.86 -3.44
CA TYR A 392 -9.80 -5.63 -4.66
C TYR A 392 -10.57 -4.78 -5.68
N LYS A 393 -10.41 -5.09 -6.97
CA LYS A 393 -11.19 -4.44 -8.05
C LYS A 393 -12.68 -4.78 -7.97
N LYS A 394 -13.00 -5.96 -7.41
CA LYS A 394 -14.34 -6.43 -7.08
C LYS A 394 -14.30 -7.23 -5.79
N PRO A 395 -15.38 -7.27 -5.01
CA PRO A 395 -15.41 -8.09 -3.80
C PRO A 395 -15.05 -9.55 -4.07
N VAL A 396 -14.15 -10.11 -3.27
CA VAL A 396 -13.81 -11.53 -3.30
C VAL A 396 -14.81 -12.28 -2.43
N ILE A 397 -15.53 -13.22 -3.01
CA ILE A 397 -16.59 -13.96 -2.31
C ILE A 397 -16.02 -15.15 -1.57
N ILE A 398 -16.11 -15.13 -0.25
CA ILE A 398 -15.68 -16.21 0.64
C ILE A 398 -16.92 -16.97 1.13
N PRO A 399 -17.10 -18.27 0.78
CA PRO A 399 -18.23 -19.07 1.25
C PRO A 399 -18.21 -19.27 2.77
N LYS A 400 -19.40 -19.47 3.37
CA LYS A 400 -19.53 -19.94 4.75
C LYS A 400 -18.77 -21.26 4.94
N GLY A 401 -18.08 -21.40 6.08
CA GLY A 401 -17.27 -22.58 6.40
C GLY A 401 -15.90 -22.61 5.72
N SER A 402 -15.50 -21.54 5.00
CA SER A 402 -14.13 -21.40 4.50
C SER A 402 -13.18 -21.04 5.63
N ARG A 403 -11.93 -21.53 5.55
CA ARG A 403 -10.85 -21.07 6.44
C ARG A 403 -10.10 -19.95 5.76
N ILE A 404 -10.03 -18.79 6.41
CA ILE A 404 -9.15 -17.69 6.02
C ILE A 404 -7.85 -17.90 6.77
N CYS A 405 -6.75 -18.01 6.02
CA CYS A 405 -5.42 -18.35 6.54
C CYS A 405 -4.42 -17.25 6.17
N ALA A 406 -3.47 -17.02 7.06
CA ALA A 406 -2.30 -16.23 6.78
C ALA A 406 -1.03 -16.97 7.23
N GLU A 407 0.03 -16.84 6.45
CA GLU A 407 1.36 -17.37 6.69
C GLU A 407 2.37 -16.21 6.62
N ALA A 408 3.29 -16.15 7.56
CA ALA A 408 4.37 -15.17 7.59
C ALA A 408 5.71 -15.84 7.85
N VAL A 409 6.76 -15.35 7.19
CA VAL A 409 8.15 -15.74 7.46
C VAL A 409 8.87 -14.54 8.03
N PHE A 410 9.65 -14.76 9.09
CA PHE A 410 10.49 -13.75 9.73
C PHE A 410 11.96 -14.17 9.66
N ASP A 411 12.84 -13.19 9.54
CA ASP A 411 14.29 -13.39 9.44
C ASP A 411 15.00 -12.62 10.56
N ASN A 412 15.34 -13.32 11.64
CA ASN A 412 16.06 -12.78 12.78
C ASN A 412 17.56 -13.09 12.72
N THR A 413 18.12 -13.15 11.51
CA THR A 413 19.56 -13.43 11.32
C THR A 413 20.38 -12.14 11.23
N THR A 414 21.70 -12.27 11.40
CA THR A 414 22.67 -11.18 11.18
C THR A 414 22.72 -10.71 9.72
N SER A 415 22.24 -11.51 8.77
CA SER A 415 22.19 -11.16 7.34
C SER A 415 20.96 -10.31 6.96
N ASN A 416 19.97 -10.19 7.84
CA ASN A 416 18.83 -9.30 7.64
C ASN A 416 19.25 -7.84 7.91
N PRO A 417 19.32 -6.97 6.89
CA PRO A 417 19.74 -5.57 7.07
C PRO A 417 18.76 -4.73 7.90
N ASN A 418 17.53 -5.23 8.07
CA ASN A 418 16.49 -4.57 8.86
C ASN A 418 16.43 -5.08 10.31
N ASN A 419 17.30 -6.03 10.70
CA ASN A 419 17.34 -6.51 12.07
C ASN A 419 17.80 -5.38 13.01
N PRO A 420 16.95 -4.95 13.96
CA PRO A 420 17.30 -3.84 14.84
C PRO A 420 18.33 -4.21 15.93
N PHE A 421 18.72 -5.50 16.02
CA PHE A 421 19.62 -6.00 17.04
C PHE A 421 20.89 -6.61 16.45
N SER A 422 22.04 -6.16 16.96
CA SER A 422 23.35 -6.71 16.63
C SER A 422 24.15 -6.93 17.93
N PRO A 423 24.37 -8.19 18.37
CA PRO A 423 23.90 -9.44 17.77
C PRO A 423 22.37 -9.61 17.86
N PRO A 424 21.77 -10.48 17.04
CA PRO A 424 20.37 -10.85 17.13
C PRO A 424 19.98 -11.35 18.51
N ARG A 425 18.76 -11.06 18.93
CA ARG A 425 18.19 -11.56 20.18
C ARG A 425 16.77 -12.09 19.93
N GLN A 426 16.22 -12.84 20.87
CA GLN A 426 14.85 -13.30 20.77
C GLN A 426 13.88 -12.11 20.67
N VAL A 427 12.97 -12.16 19.70
CA VAL A 427 11.94 -11.16 19.44
C VAL A 427 10.59 -11.85 19.38
N GLY A 428 9.56 -11.18 19.86
CA GLY A 428 8.18 -11.72 19.82
C GLY A 428 7.16 -10.62 19.99
N GLU A 429 5.89 -11.02 20.06
CA GLU A 429 4.79 -10.13 20.37
C GLU A 429 4.77 -9.76 21.87
N ARG A 430 4.17 -8.61 22.17
CA ARG A 430 3.89 -8.16 23.53
C ARG A 430 2.36 -8.05 23.71
N ASN A 431 1.91 -8.21 24.94
CA ASN A 431 0.50 -8.08 25.30
C ASN A 431 0.03 -6.60 25.47
N THR A 432 0.90 -5.65 25.16
CA THR A 432 0.67 -4.22 25.33
C THR A 432 1.09 -3.46 24.04
N SER A 433 1.33 -2.16 24.16
CA SER A 433 1.86 -1.36 23.06
C SER A 433 3.15 -1.97 22.50
N MET A 434 3.20 -2.16 21.19
CA MET A 434 4.31 -2.78 20.47
C MET A 434 5.26 -1.74 19.89
N ARG A 435 6.56 -2.00 20.02
CA ARG A 435 7.61 -1.26 19.33
C ARG A 435 7.78 -1.81 17.93
N THR A 436 8.35 -1.03 17.03
CA THR A 436 8.79 -1.55 15.73
C THR A 436 9.87 -2.64 15.87
N THR A 437 10.58 -2.67 16.99
CA THR A 437 11.60 -3.67 17.36
C THR A 437 11.04 -4.92 18.06
N ASP A 438 9.78 -4.90 18.50
CA ASP A 438 9.00 -6.11 18.82
C ASP A 438 8.41 -6.65 17.51
N GLU A 439 7.73 -7.78 17.46
CA GLU A 439 7.10 -8.27 16.25
C GLU A 439 5.60 -8.40 16.39
N MET A 440 4.94 -8.20 15.26
CA MET A 440 3.51 -8.45 15.07
C MET A 440 3.30 -9.34 13.86
N PHE A 441 2.26 -10.14 13.91
CA PHE A 441 1.74 -10.85 12.76
C PHE A 441 0.25 -10.68 12.70
N GLN A 442 -0.22 -9.75 11.83
CA GLN A 442 -1.65 -9.51 11.64
C GLN A 442 -2.05 -9.66 10.17
N PHE A 443 -3.23 -10.20 9.97
CA PHE A 443 -3.93 -10.16 8.71
C PHE A 443 -5.29 -9.51 8.92
N ILE A 444 -5.40 -8.24 8.55
CA ILE A 444 -6.60 -7.43 8.73
C ILE A 444 -7.43 -7.55 7.46
N ILE A 445 -8.71 -7.85 7.61
CA ILE A 445 -9.65 -7.97 6.49
C ILE A 445 -10.85 -7.06 6.70
N THR A 446 -11.25 -6.36 5.64
CA THR A 446 -12.46 -5.54 5.61
C THR A 446 -13.49 -6.19 4.69
N PHE A 447 -14.69 -6.44 5.19
CA PHE A 447 -15.69 -7.21 4.49
C PHE A 447 -17.13 -6.73 4.76
N LEU A 448 -18.06 -7.27 3.97
CA LEU A 448 -19.50 -7.15 4.14
C LEU A 448 -20.12 -8.55 4.31
N PRO A 449 -21.22 -8.71 5.06
CA PRO A 449 -22.09 -9.85 4.87
C PRO A 449 -22.55 -9.92 3.41
N TYR A 450 -22.38 -11.09 2.78
CA TYR A 450 -22.65 -11.26 1.35
C TYR A 450 -24.10 -10.98 0.98
N ARG A 451 -24.30 -10.28 -0.13
CA ARG A 451 -25.57 -10.18 -0.84
C ARG A 451 -25.38 -10.61 -2.30
N ARG A 452 -26.40 -11.24 -2.87
CA ARG A 452 -26.38 -11.65 -4.28
C ARG A 452 -26.11 -10.45 -5.18
N GLY A 453 -25.09 -10.56 -6.04
CA GLY A 453 -24.65 -9.50 -6.96
C GLY A 453 -23.39 -8.74 -6.49
N ASP A 454 -22.91 -8.98 -5.28
CA ASP A 454 -21.69 -8.33 -4.77
C ASP A 454 -20.48 -8.59 -5.65
N GLU A 455 -20.40 -9.79 -6.24
CA GLU A 455 -19.36 -10.20 -7.19
C GLU A 455 -19.25 -9.31 -8.45
N ASN A 456 -20.27 -8.47 -8.71
CA ASN A 456 -20.33 -7.57 -9.87
C ASN A 456 -20.07 -6.10 -9.51
N ILE A 457 -19.96 -5.77 -8.22
CA ILE A 457 -19.69 -4.40 -7.77
C ILE A 457 -18.26 -4.04 -8.15
N SER A 458 -18.04 -2.92 -8.88
CA SER A 458 -16.70 -2.35 -9.03
C SER A 458 -16.32 -1.60 -7.76
N LEU A 459 -15.11 -1.85 -7.27
CA LEU A 459 -14.49 -1.08 -6.19
C LEU A 459 -13.44 -0.09 -6.74
N GLU A 460 -13.25 -0.06 -8.08
CA GLU A 460 -12.40 0.93 -8.76
C GLU A 460 -13.12 2.29 -8.78
N HIS A 461 -12.36 3.38 -8.56
CA HIS A 461 -12.82 4.77 -8.53
C HIS A 461 -12.88 5.40 -9.92
#